data_53a1552ed9c85b1722effd3a4d6faf69
#
_entry.id   53a1552ed9c85b1722effd3a4d6faf69
#
_cell.length_a   1.000
_cell.length_b   1.000
_cell.length_c   1.000
_cell.angle_alpha   90.00
_cell.angle_beta   90.00
_cell.angle_gamma   90.00
#
_symmetry.space_group_name_H-M   'P 1'
#
loop_
_entity.id
_entity.type
_entity.pdbx_description
1 polymer ?
#
loop_
_entity_poly.entity_id
_entity_poly.type
_entity_poly.pdbx_seq_one_letter_code
_entity_poly.pdbx_strand_id
1 'polypeptide(L)'
;MVPKIIYQDDYLLVLDKPPGLVVDTAETVKQETLEDILKRDFNIQIVRGGIVHRLDKDTSGIILVAKTEKALENLQAQFKERITKKEYLALVHGLVTESGVVEGSIGRNPGNREKFIVLEEGKEAVTEYEPVERLQLTGERLQEIFPDFNKIQMRKLEKQRYGEFTLLRCKPKTGRTHQIRVHLKYINHPIVADEKYAGRKTYRLDKRWCPRMFLHAQKIGFEHPATGEWMELESSLPEDLKKVLNVLSS
;
A
#
# COMPACT_ATOMS: atom_id res chain seq x y z
N MET A 1 12.87 -13.10 -6.11
CA MET A 1 11.77 -13.03 -7.13
C MET A 1 11.94 -11.72 -7.87
N VAL A 2 12.15 -11.75 -9.20
CA VAL A 2 12.36 -10.54 -10.01
C VAL A 2 11.01 -9.87 -10.28
N PRO A 3 10.85 -8.55 -10.01
CA PRO A 3 9.62 -7.83 -10.31
C PRO A 3 9.31 -7.80 -11.82
N LYS A 4 8.03 -7.78 -12.18
CA LYS A 4 7.59 -7.67 -13.57
C LYS A 4 7.84 -6.25 -14.09
N ILE A 5 8.36 -6.12 -15.30
CA ILE A 5 8.51 -4.84 -15.98
C ILE A 5 7.15 -4.39 -16.51
N ILE A 6 6.74 -3.16 -16.18
CA ILE A 6 5.55 -2.48 -16.74
C ILE A 6 5.96 -1.62 -17.93
N TYR A 7 7.07 -0.87 -17.78
CA TYR A 7 7.61 0.01 -18.81
C TYR A 7 9.13 0.12 -18.66
N GLN A 8 9.83 0.29 -19.76
CA GLN A 8 11.27 0.52 -19.79
C GLN A 8 11.68 1.30 -21.04
N ASP A 9 12.61 2.26 -20.84
CA ASP A 9 13.36 2.93 -21.90
C ASP A 9 14.81 3.18 -21.45
N ASP A 10 15.51 4.15 -22.05
CA ASP A 10 16.89 4.48 -21.69
C ASP A 10 17.01 5.24 -20.37
N TYR A 11 15.94 5.86 -19.88
CA TYR A 11 15.93 6.75 -18.70
C TYR A 11 15.19 6.15 -17.51
N LEU A 12 14.20 5.31 -17.77
CA LEU A 12 13.24 4.78 -16.81
C LEU A 12 13.18 3.26 -16.83
N LEU A 13 12.91 2.69 -15.66
CA LEU A 13 12.43 1.33 -15.46
C LEU A 13 11.24 1.41 -14.49
N VAL A 14 10.08 0.95 -14.89
CA VAL A 14 8.88 0.91 -14.05
C VAL A 14 8.51 -0.53 -13.80
N LEU A 15 8.43 -0.90 -12.53
CA LEU A 15 8.25 -2.27 -12.09
C LEU A 15 6.94 -2.45 -11.33
N ASP A 16 6.37 -3.64 -11.45
CA ASP A 16 5.34 -4.15 -10.55
C ASP A 16 6.01 -4.90 -9.40
N LYS A 17 6.16 -4.21 -8.26
CA LYS A 17 6.80 -4.79 -7.07
C LYS A 17 5.91 -5.86 -6.45
N PRO A 18 6.37 -7.10 -6.29
CA PRO A 18 5.62 -8.11 -5.56
C PRO A 18 5.56 -7.77 -4.06
N PRO A 19 4.55 -8.28 -3.33
CA PRO A 19 4.54 -8.21 -1.86
C PRO A 19 5.70 -9.02 -1.28
N GLY A 20 6.15 -8.65 -0.08
CA GLY A 20 7.24 -9.32 0.62
C GLY A 20 8.64 -8.83 0.23
N LEU A 21 8.80 -8.11 -0.88
CA LEU A 21 10.09 -7.54 -1.31
C LEU A 21 10.33 -6.18 -0.64
N VAL A 22 11.46 -6.09 0.09
CA VAL A 22 11.93 -4.83 0.67
C VAL A 22 12.56 -3.98 -0.42
N VAL A 23 12.33 -2.66 -0.40
CA VAL A 23 12.83 -1.75 -1.43
C VAL A 23 14.29 -1.38 -1.20
N ASP A 24 14.59 -0.81 -0.03
CA ASP A 24 15.91 -0.26 0.30
C ASP A 24 16.75 -1.26 1.09
N THR A 25 18.03 -1.31 0.82
CA THR A 25 19.02 -1.99 1.65
C THR A 25 19.22 -1.24 2.98
N ALA A 26 19.28 -1.95 4.09
CA ALA A 26 19.62 -1.42 5.41
C ALA A 26 20.34 -2.50 6.22
N GLU A 27 21.16 -2.10 7.21
CA GLU A 27 21.91 -3.03 8.06
C GLU A 27 21.05 -4.11 8.73
N THR A 28 19.78 -3.78 8.99
CA THR A 28 18.80 -4.71 9.60
C THR A 28 18.13 -5.64 8.62
N VAL A 29 18.31 -5.45 7.31
CA VAL A 29 17.69 -6.25 6.24
C VAL A 29 18.65 -7.37 5.84
N LYS A 30 18.31 -8.62 6.19
CA LYS A 30 19.10 -9.82 5.88
C LYS A 30 18.70 -10.51 4.57
N GLN A 31 17.59 -10.06 3.96
CA GLN A 31 17.07 -10.62 2.71
C GLN A 31 17.44 -9.75 1.53
N GLU A 32 17.45 -10.34 0.33
CA GLU A 32 17.64 -9.61 -0.93
C GLU A 32 16.59 -8.50 -1.07
N THR A 33 17.03 -7.30 -1.47
CA THR A 33 16.20 -6.12 -1.64
C THR A 33 15.97 -5.81 -3.12
N LEU A 34 15.02 -4.90 -3.42
CA LEU A 34 14.85 -4.41 -4.78
C LEU A 34 16.14 -3.73 -5.28
N GLU A 35 16.83 -2.97 -4.43
CA GLU A 35 18.10 -2.33 -4.78
C GLU A 35 19.16 -3.36 -5.24
N ASP A 36 19.25 -4.52 -4.57
CA ASP A 36 20.19 -5.58 -4.94
C ASP A 36 19.82 -6.17 -6.31
N ILE A 37 18.52 -6.42 -6.55
CA ILE A 37 18.01 -6.91 -7.82
C ILE A 37 18.31 -5.92 -8.96
N LEU A 38 18.07 -4.62 -8.73
CA LEU A 38 18.33 -3.58 -9.73
C LEU A 38 19.81 -3.51 -10.14
N LYS A 39 20.71 -3.64 -9.19
CA LYS A 39 22.15 -3.68 -9.45
C LYS A 39 22.57 -4.93 -10.22
N ARG A 40 22.06 -6.10 -9.81
CA ARG A 40 22.47 -7.39 -10.38
C ARG A 40 21.83 -7.67 -11.75
N ASP A 41 20.51 -7.51 -11.85
CA ASP A 41 19.73 -8.00 -13.00
C ASP A 41 19.49 -6.91 -14.06
N PHE A 42 19.49 -5.63 -13.64
CA PHE A 42 19.24 -4.50 -14.54
C PHE A 42 20.49 -3.63 -14.75
N ASN A 43 21.62 -3.96 -14.11
CA ASN A 43 22.88 -3.24 -14.20
C ASN A 43 22.76 -1.73 -13.87
N ILE A 44 21.84 -1.36 -12.95
CA ILE A 44 21.65 0.02 -12.51
C ILE A 44 22.57 0.30 -11.33
N GLN A 45 23.72 0.96 -11.60
CA GLN A 45 24.80 1.17 -10.63
C GLN A 45 24.77 2.56 -9.97
N ILE A 46 23.78 3.38 -10.26
CA ILE A 46 23.62 4.71 -9.67
C ILE A 46 23.14 4.63 -8.21
N VAL A 47 23.18 5.76 -7.50
CA VAL A 47 22.83 5.85 -6.09
C VAL A 47 21.50 5.18 -5.80
N ARG A 48 21.47 4.30 -4.79
CA ARG A 48 20.29 3.50 -4.38
C ARG A 48 19.65 2.68 -5.51
N GLY A 49 20.45 2.24 -6.50
CA GLY A 49 19.92 1.52 -7.66
C GLY A 49 18.87 2.33 -8.47
N GLY A 50 18.93 3.66 -8.42
CA GLY A 50 17.98 4.53 -9.14
C GLY A 50 16.57 4.60 -8.50
N ILE A 51 16.37 4.09 -7.30
CA ILE A 51 15.08 4.08 -6.62
C ILE A 51 14.65 5.50 -6.26
N VAL A 52 13.54 5.95 -6.83
CA VAL A 52 12.99 7.30 -6.68
C VAL A 52 12.14 7.44 -5.42
N HIS A 53 11.28 6.44 -5.17
CA HIS A 53 10.38 6.37 -4.03
C HIS A 53 10.30 4.94 -3.50
N ARG A 54 9.60 4.75 -2.38
CA ARG A 54 9.49 3.43 -1.77
C ARG A 54 8.06 3.00 -1.55
N LEU A 55 7.87 1.68 -1.53
CA LEU A 55 6.68 1.00 -1.05
C LEU A 55 7.05 0.21 0.22
N ASP A 56 6.07 -0.01 1.10
CA ASP A 56 6.25 -0.91 2.24
C ASP A 56 6.51 -2.35 1.75
N LYS A 57 7.15 -3.18 2.58
CA LYS A 57 7.48 -4.58 2.25
C LYS A 57 6.29 -5.33 1.65
N ASP A 58 5.12 -5.28 2.32
CA ASP A 58 3.94 -6.05 1.95
C ASP A 58 3.00 -5.32 0.98
N THR A 59 3.29 -4.06 0.65
CA THR A 59 2.59 -3.33 -0.42
C THR A 59 3.10 -3.80 -1.77
N SER A 60 2.19 -4.21 -2.64
CA SER A 60 2.49 -4.54 -4.04
C SER A 60 2.22 -3.35 -4.97
N GLY A 61 2.69 -3.42 -6.21
CA GLY A 61 2.33 -2.49 -7.26
C GLY A 61 3.48 -1.64 -7.77
N ILE A 62 3.11 -0.57 -8.42
CA ILE A 62 3.99 0.22 -9.28
C ILE A 62 5.07 0.97 -8.50
N ILE A 63 6.32 0.84 -8.95
CA ILE A 63 7.46 1.56 -8.43
C ILE A 63 8.31 2.10 -9.58
N LEU A 64 8.74 3.37 -9.47
CA LEU A 64 9.61 4.04 -10.44
C LEU A 64 11.08 3.87 -10.07
N VAL A 65 11.89 3.59 -11.07
CA VAL A 65 13.34 3.49 -11.00
C VAL A 65 13.95 4.31 -12.12
N ALA A 66 14.90 5.17 -11.79
CA ALA A 66 15.69 5.91 -12.76
C ALA A 66 16.88 5.06 -13.24
N LYS A 67 17.24 5.12 -14.52
CA LYS A 67 18.40 4.43 -15.09
C LYS A 67 19.63 5.33 -15.20
N THR A 68 19.46 6.64 -15.06
CA THR A 68 20.53 7.65 -15.09
C THR A 68 20.42 8.60 -13.91
N GLU A 69 21.53 9.23 -13.51
CA GLU A 69 21.54 10.20 -12.41
C GLU A 69 20.68 11.40 -12.70
N LYS A 70 20.67 11.93 -13.94
CA LYS A 70 19.81 13.04 -14.35
C LYS A 70 18.32 12.70 -14.23
N ALA A 71 17.94 11.48 -14.63
CA ALA A 71 16.54 11.01 -14.47
C ALA A 71 16.19 10.85 -13.00
N LEU A 72 17.13 10.38 -12.16
CA LEU A 72 16.93 10.27 -10.71
C LEU A 72 16.68 11.65 -10.07
N GLU A 73 17.53 12.62 -10.36
CA GLU A 73 17.38 13.99 -9.85
C GLU A 73 16.06 14.63 -10.28
N ASN A 74 15.71 14.52 -11.55
CA ASN A 74 14.44 15.04 -12.09
C ASN A 74 13.23 14.41 -11.39
N LEU A 75 13.16 13.08 -11.34
CA LEU A 75 12.06 12.39 -10.71
C LEU A 75 11.97 12.70 -9.20
N GLN A 76 13.11 12.77 -8.49
CA GLN A 76 13.12 13.16 -7.07
C GLN A 76 12.60 14.58 -6.87
N ALA A 77 12.90 15.52 -7.77
CA ALA A 77 12.34 16.86 -7.77
C ALA A 77 10.82 16.82 -7.93
N GLN A 78 10.28 16.07 -8.89
CA GLN A 78 8.84 15.90 -9.08
C GLN A 78 8.13 15.34 -7.84
N PHE A 79 8.73 14.36 -7.14
CA PHE A 79 8.19 13.85 -5.88
C PHE A 79 8.24 14.90 -4.77
N LYS A 80 9.30 15.68 -4.67
CA LYS A 80 9.48 16.77 -3.68
C LYS A 80 8.48 17.90 -3.92
N GLU A 81 8.25 18.26 -5.16
CA GLU A 81 7.34 19.32 -5.59
C GLU A 81 5.88 18.85 -5.66
N ARG A 82 5.62 17.56 -5.39
CA ARG A 82 4.28 16.95 -5.38
C ARG A 82 3.59 16.97 -6.76
N ILE A 83 4.35 16.99 -7.84
CA ILE A 83 3.85 16.88 -9.22
C ILE A 83 3.30 15.48 -9.48
N THR A 84 3.99 14.46 -8.97
CA THR A 84 3.59 13.06 -9.17
C THR A 84 2.23 12.75 -8.57
N LYS A 85 1.37 12.07 -9.33
CA LYS A 85 0.07 11.56 -8.88
C LYS A 85 0.19 10.07 -8.55
N LYS A 86 -0.33 9.65 -7.43
CA LYS A 86 -0.27 8.25 -6.96
C LYS A 86 -1.64 7.80 -6.53
N GLU A 87 -2.04 6.61 -7.01
CA GLU A 87 -3.29 6.00 -6.58
C GLU A 87 -3.03 4.61 -6.04
N TYR A 88 -3.68 4.31 -4.92
CA TYR A 88 -3.59 3.02 -4.25
C TYR A 88 -4.98 2.44 -4.06
N LEU A 89 -5.10 1.13 -4.16
CA LEU A 89 -6.27 0.40 -3.70
C LEU A 89 -6.01 -0.15 -2.30
N ALA A 90 -6.94 0.10 -1.38
CA ALA A 90 -6.91 -0.38 -0.01
C ALA A 90 -8.27 -0.94 0.38
N LEU A 91 -8.32 -2.18 0.84
CA LEU A 91 -9.52 -2.73 1.48
C LEU A 91 -9.47 -2.43 2.98
N VAL A 92 -10.48 -1.78 3.50
CA VAL A 92 -10.55 -1.35 4.90
C VAL A 92 -11.72 -1.95 5.64
N HIS A 93 -11.61 -2.04 6.96
CA HIS A 93 -12.72 -2.39 7.85
C HIS A 93 -13.72 -1.25 7.97
N GLY A 94 -15.01 -1.61 8.00
CA GLY A 94 -16.13 -0.69 8.13
C GLY A 94 -16.61 -0.12 6.80
N LEU A 95 -17.79 0.50 6.86
CA LEU A 95 -18.43 1.12 5.71
C LEU A 95 -18.04 2.61 5.64
N VAL A 96 -17.32 2.97 4.59
CA VAL A 96 -17.05 4.36 4.24
C VAL A 96 -18.04 4.78 3.18
N THR A 97 -18.85 5.81 3.48
CA THR A 97 -19.95 6.24 2.61
C THR A 97 -19.59 7.41 1.71
N GLU A 98 -18.62 8.21 2.10
CA GLU A 98 -18.24 9.44 1.43
C GLU A 98 -16.74 9.53 1.20
N SER A 99 -16.36 10.25 0.16
CA SER A 99 -14.98 10.64 -0.06
C SER A 99 -14.52 11.64 1.00
N GLY A 100 -13.23 11.64 1.30
CA GLY A 100 -12.70 12.54 2.29
C GLY A 100 -11.20 12.77 2.16
N VAL A 101 -10.70 13.62 3.04
CA VAL A 101 -9.28 13.95 3.19
C VAL A 101 -8.88 13.71 4.63
N VAL A 102 -7.78 12.99 4.83
CA VAL A 102 -7.13 12.91 6.15
C VAL A 102 -5.91 13.81 6.13
N GLU A 103 -5.98 14.84 6.93
CA GLU A 103 -4.86 15.73 7.23
C GLU A 103 -4.37 15.41 8.64
N GLY A 104 -3.10 15.05 8.77
CA GLY A 104 -2.55 14.72 10.07
C GLY A 104 -1.05 14.42 9.98
N SER A 105 -0.28 15.17 10.78
CA SER A 105 1.16 14.97 10.83
C SER A 105 1.50 13.58 11.37
N ILE A 106 2.46 12.90 10.72
CA ILE A 106 2.85 11.53 11.06
C ILE A 106 4.22 11.51 11.70
N GLY A 107 4.31 10.88 12.86
CA GLY A 107 5.57 10.67 13.59
C GLY A 107 5.67 9.26 14.17
N ARG A 108 6.83 8.92 14.71
CA ARG A 108 7.04 7.63 15.39
C ARG A 108 6.24 7.59 16.69
N ASN A 109 5.57 6.45 16.92
CA ASN A 109 4.84 6.24 18.18
C ASN A 109 5.84 6.18 19.36
N PRO A 110 5.72 7.06 20.37
CA PRO A 110 6.61 7.04 21.54
C PRO A 110 6.58 5.70 22.32
N GLY A 111 5.42 5.06 22.39
CA GLY A 111 5.24 3.79 23.07
C GLY A 111 5.65 2.55 22.26
N ASN A 112 5.80 2.68 20.95
CA ASN A 112 6.25 1.59 20.07
C ASN A 112 6.94 2.15 18.82
N ARG A 113 8.26 2.24 18.85
CA ARG A 113 9.07 2.88 17.77
C ARG A 113 9.00 2.17 16.40
N GLU A 114 8.45 0.98 16.31
CA GLU A 114 8.18 0.29 15.05
C GLU A 114 6.92 0.79 14.35
N LYS A 115 6.06 1.52 15.06
CA LYS A 115 4.81 2.09 14.55
C LYS A 115 4.92 3.59 14.36
N PHE A 116 4.08 4.08 13.47
CA PHE A 116 3.84 5.50 13.26
C PHE A 116 2.40 5.82 13.67
N ILE A 117 2.16 7.05 14.09
CA ILE A 117 0.83 7.55 14.47
C ILE A 117 0.67 8.99 14.00
N VAL A 118 -0.56 9.45 13.95
CA VAL A 118 -0.85 10.88 13.81
C VAL A 118 -0.54 11.57 15.14
N LEU A 119 0.30 12.61 15.09
CA LEU A 119 0.66 13.46 16.25
C LEU A 119 1.13 14.84 15.77
N GLU A 120 0.92 15.84 16.60
CA GLU A 120 1.18 17.25 16.26
C GLU A 120 2.64 17.53 15.86
N GLU A 121 3.59 16.94 16.56
CA GLU A 121 5.04 17.08 16.30
C GLU A 121 5.54 16.24 15.12
N GLY A 122 4.65 15.59 14.37
CA GLY A 122 4.98 14.77 13.22
C GLY A 122 5.33 15.57 11.97
N LYS A 123 5.59 14.86 10.88
CA LYS A 123 5.74 15.46 9.55
C LYS A 123 4.38 15.53 8.87
N GLU A 124 4.01 16.72 8.38
CA GLU A 124 2.78 16.95 7.61
C GLU A 124 2.51 15.82 6.61
N ALA A 125 1.29 15.32 6.62
CA ALA A 125 0.84 14.28 5.72
C ALA A 125 -0.62 14.50 5.33
N VAL A 126 -0.94 14.27 4.04
CA VAL A 126 -2.28 14.44 3.48
C VAL A 126 -2.60 13.25 2.59
N THR A 127 -3.76 12.63 2.83
CA THR A 127 -4.26 11.51 2.02
C THR A 127 -5.72 11.75 1.67
N GLU A 128 -6.02 11.89 0.41
CA GLU A 128 -7.39 11.84 -0.11
C GLU A 128 -7.81 10.38 -0.27
N TYR A 129 -9.08 10.10 -0.02
CA TYR A 129 -9.67 8.78 -0.25
C TYR A 129 -11.08 8.89 -0.81
N GLU A 130 -11.46 7.91 -1.62
CA GLU A 130 -12.80 7.78 -2.16
C GLU A 130 -13.24 6.30 -2.11
N PRO A 131 -14.50 6.01 -1.71
CA PRO A 131 -15.03 4.66 -1.74
C PRO A 131 -15.26 4.22 -3.19
N VAL A 132 -14.70 3.05 -3.55
CA VAL A 132 -14.89 2.42 -4.85
C VAL A 132 -16.04 1.42 -4.77
N GLU A 133 -16.05 0.60 -3.71
CA GLU A 133 -17.03 -0.46 -3.52
C GLU A 133 -17.22 -0.75 -2.04
N ARG A 134 -18.45 -0.98 -1.63
CA ARG A 134 -18.81 -1.44 -0.27
C ARG A 134 -19.16 -2.90 -0.31
N LEU A 135 -18.54 -3.68 0.54
CA LEU A 135 -18.56 -5.12 0.54
C LEU A 135 -19.00 -5.63 1.91
N GLN A 136 -19.81 -6.69 1.92
CA GLN A 136 -20.33 -7.26 3.16
C GLN A 136 -20.21 -8.78 3.15
N LEU A 137 -19.56 -9.33 4.17
CA LEU A 137 -19.64 -10.74 4.50
C LEU A 137 -20.86 -10.97 5.40
N THR A 138 -21.87 -11.64 4.90
CA THR A 138 -23.08 -11.99 5.66
C THR A 138 -23.04 -13.43 6.16
N GLY A 139 -23.98 -13.80 7.05
CA GLY A 139 -24.11 -15.04 7.80
C GLY A 139 -23.47 -16.30 7.24
N GLU A 140 -23.90 -16.80 6.07
CA GLU A 140 -23.37 -18.04 5.48
C GLU A 140 -21.89 -17.93 5.09
N ARG A 141 -21.50 -16.80 4.48
CA ARG A 141 -20.10 -16.55 4.09
C ARG A 141 -19.16 -16.42 5.29
N LEU A 142 -19.63 -15.73 6.35
CA LEU A 142 -18.85 -15.69 7.59
C LEU A 142 -18.68 -17.10 8.16
N GLN A 143 -19.69 -17.95 8.10
CA GLN A 143 -19.62 -19.33 8.57
C GLN A 143 -18.65 -20.19 7.73
N GLU A 144 -18.58 -19.98 6.42
CA GLU A 144 -17.61 -20.66 5.54
C GLU A 144 -16.17 -20.29 5.90
N ILE A 145 -15.91 -19.00 6.19
CA ILE A 145 -14.57 -18.52 6.58
C ILE A 145 -14.19 -18.98 8.00
N PHE A 146 -15.19 -19.07 8.89
CA PHE A 146 -15.03 -19.42 10.30
C PHE A 146 -15.81 -20.70 10.68
N PRO A 147 -15.55 -21.85 10.04
CA PRO A 147 -16.33 -23.08 10.25
C PRO A 147 -16.18 -23.62 11.68
N ASP A 148 -15.12 -23.28 12.38
CA ASP A 148 -14.83 -23.63 13.77
C ASP A 148 -15.49 -22.70 14.79
N PHE A 149 -16.17 -21.62 14.36
CA PHE A 149 -16.84 -20.70 15.25
C PHE A 149 -18.23 -21.20 15.62
N ASN A 150 -18.53 -21.20 16.92
CA ASN A 150 -19.87 -21.48 17.41
C ASN A 150 -20.81 -20.25 17.25
N LYS A 151 -22.10 -20.46 17.48
CA LYS A 151 -23.14 -19.40 17.35
C LYS A 151 -22.84 -18.13 18.18
N ILE A 152 -22.23 -18.29 19.35
CA ILE A 152 -21.90 -17.16 20.24
C ILE A 152 -20.76 -16.33 19.61
N GLN A 153 -19.76 -17.00 19.08
CA GLN A 153 -18.62 -16.36 18.42
C GLN A 153 -19.06 -15.64 17.14
N MET A 154 -19.94 -16.28 16.33
CA MET A 154 -20.50 -15.65 15.14
C MET A 154 -21.28 -14.39 15.49
N ARG A 155 -22.24 -14.43 16.43
CA ARG A 155 -22.98 -13.26 16.94
C ARG A 155 -22.05 -12.16 17.44
N LYS A 156 -20.89 -12.52 18.02
CA LYS A 156 -19.90 -11.54 18.46
C LYS A 156 -19.21 -10.83 17.29
N LEU A 157 -18.91 -11.53 16.19
CA LEU A 157 -18.40 -10.91 14.97
C LEU A 157 -19.41 -9.92 14.39
N GLU A 158 -20.65 -10.35 14.24
CA GLU A 158 -21.76 -9.51 13.75
C GLU A 158 -21.96 -8.26 14.61
N LYS A 159 -22.01 -8.42 15.95
CA LYS A 159 -22.12 -7.28 16.87
C LYS A 159 -20.95 -6.31 16.78
N GLN A 160 -19.77 -6.79 16.45
CA GLN A 160 -18.56 -5.98 16.24
C GLN A 160 -18.49 -5.44 14.81
N ARG A 161 -19.50 -5.69 13.96
CA ARG A 161 -19.56 -5.32 12.55
C ARG A 161 -18.36 -5.85 11.76
N TYR A 162 -17.79 -6.98 12.19
CA TYR A 162 -16.79 -7.69 11.41
C TYR A 162 -17.49 -8.33 10.20
N GLY A 163 -17.07 -7.98 9.02
CA GLY A 163 -17.76 -8.37 7.78
C GLY A 163 -18.19 -7.15 6.96
N GLU A 164 -18.12 -5.94 7.54
CA GLU A 164 -18.30 -4.71 6.79
C GLU A 164 -16.95 -4.21 6.29
N PHE A 165 -16.82 -4.02 4.98
CA PHE A 165 -15.58 -3.58 4.34
C PHE A 165 -15.86 -2.53 3.27
N THR A 166 -14.84 -1.72 2.97
CA THR A 166 -14.88 -0.79 1.84
C THR A 166 -13.58 -0.89 1.07
N LEU A 167 -13.67 -1.06 -0.24
CA LEU A 167 -12.54 -0.86 -1.14
C LEU A 167 -12.40 0.64 -1.39
N LEU A 168 -11.27 1.20 -0.99
CA LEU A 168 -10.94 2.62 -1.16
C LEU A 168 -9.90 2.82 -2.25
N ARG A 169 -10.05 3.89 -3.02
CA ARG A 169 -8.97 4.50 -3.78
C ARG A 169 -8.36 5.61 -2.94
N CYS A 170 -7.07 5.49 -2.66
CA CYS A 170 -6.32 6.44 -1.84
C CYS A 170 -5.32 7.21 -2.69
N LYS A 171 -5.31 8.55 -2.56
CA LYS A 171 -4.44 9.47 -3.32
C LYS A 171 -3.56 10.26 -2.34
N PRO A 172 -2.41 9.71 -1.90
CA PRO A 172 -1.52 10.41 -0.96
C PRO A 172 -0.81 11.57 -1.65
N LYS A 173 -0.97 12.78 -1.15
CA LYS A 173 -0.27 14.01 -1.62
C LYS A 173 1.17 14.07 -1.10
N THR A 174 1.45 13.40 -0.01
CA THR A 174 2.77 13.29 0.63
C THR A 174 3.23 11.83 0.62
N GLY A 175 4.45 11.54 1.07
CA GLY A 175 5.01 10.18 1.06
C GLY A 175 5.66 9.81 2.41
N ARG A 176 4.92 9.84 3.52
CA ARG A 176 5.46 9.45 4.84
C ARG A 176 5.41 7.95 5.03
N THR A 177 6.29 7.44 5.86
CA THR A 177 6.33 6.01 6.21
C THR A 177 4.97 5.54 6.71
N HIS A 178 4.43 4.47 6.15
CA HIS A 178 3.13 3.89 6.47
C HIS A 178 1.94 4.86 6.35
N GLN A 179 2.05 5.94 5.58
CA GLN A 179 1.09 7.06 5.59
C GLN A 179 -0.37 6.62 5.42
N ILE A 180 -0.72 5.91 4.35
CA ILE A 180 -2.09 5.45 4.08
C ILE A 180 -2.59 4.59 5.24
N ARG A 181 -1.77 3.68 5.74
CA ARG A 181 -2.08 2.76 6.85
C ARG A 181 -2.39 3.51 8.13
N VAL A 182 -1.57 4.51 8.49
CA VAL A 182 -1.72 5.34 9.68
C VAL A 182 -2.96 6.22 9.56
N HIS A 183 -3.16 6.89 8.42
CA HIS A 183 -4.30 7.77 8.18
C HIS A 183 -5.63 7.01 8.22
N LEU A 184 -5.73 5.87 7.53
CA LEU A 184 -6.94 5.05 7.54
C LEU A 184 -7.22 4.49 8.94
N LYS A 185 -6.18 4.07 9.68
CA LYS A 185 -6.35 3.70 11.09
C LYS A 185 -6.81 4.86 11.97
N TYR A 186 -6.29 6.08 11.73
CA TYR A 186 -6.66 7.27 12.48
C TYR A 186 -8.16 7.61 12.37
N ILE A 187 -8.75 7.42 11.18
CA ILE A 187 -10.18 7.58 10.95
C ILE A 187 -11.00 6.31 11.24
N ASN A 188 -10.45 5.35 12.01
CA ASN A 188 -11.06 4.08 12.42
C ASN A 188 -11.42 3.10 11.29
N HIS A 189 -10.80 3.23 10.12
CA HIS A 189 -10.91 2.31 8.99
C HIS A 189 -9.56 1.63 8.69
N PRO A 190 -9.01 0.78 9.58
CA PRO A 190 -7.73 0.14 9.36
C PRO A 190 -7.78 -0.78 8.13
N ILE A 191 -6.65 -0.92 7.44
CA ILE A 191 -6.52 -1.80 6.28
C ILE A 191 -6.65 -3.27 6.72
N VAL A 192 -7.37 -4.06 5.93
CA VAL A 192 -7.54 -5.50 6.14
C VAL A 192 -6.19 -6.20 6.09
N ALA A 193 -5.97 -7.11 7.03
CA ALA A 193 -4.75 -7.87 7.23
C ALA A 193 -3.48 -7.01 7.40
N ASP A 194 -3.63 -5.79 7.95
CA ASP A 194 -2.49 -4.98 8.39
C ASP A 194 -2.03 -5.41 9.80
N GLU A 195 -0.93 -6.14 9.88
CA GLU A 195 -0.39 -6.65 11.15
C GLU A 195 -0.11 -5.55 12.18
N LYS A 196 0.35 -4.38 11.70
CA LYS A 196 0.75 -3.28 12.61
C LYS A 196 -0.43 -2.44 13.07
N TYR A 197 -1.47 -2.26 12.24
CA TYR A 197 -2.51 -1.25 12.47
C TYR A 197 -3.94 -1.78 12.61
N ALA A 198 -4.27 -2.99 12.11
CA ALA A 198 -5.62 -3.56 12.27
C ALA A 198 -5.95 -4.01 13.71
N GLY A 199 -4.92 -4.18 14.54
CA GLY A 199 -5.06 -4.76 15.89
C GLY A 199 -4.97 -6.28 15.86
N ARG A 200 -4.32 -6.84 16.91
CA ARG A 200 -3.93 -8.26 16.96
C ARG A 200 -5.07 -9.25 16.71
N LYS A 201 -6.24 -8.97 17.28
CA LYS A 201 -7.41 -9.85 17.13
C LYS A 201 -7.97 -9.80 15.71
N THR A 202 -8.20 -8.58 15.19
CA THR A 202 -8.71 -8.34 13.84
C THR A 202 -7.78 -8.94 12.80
N TYR A 203 -6.48 -8.68 12.91
CA TYR A 203 -5.46 -9.25 12.03
C TYR A 203 -5.52 -10.79 11.97
N ARG A 204 -5.69 -11.48 13.13
CA ARG A 204 -5.83 -12.95 13.15
C ARG A 204 -7.08 -13.45 12.43
N LEU A 205 -8.17 -12.71 12.50
CA LEU A 205 -9.39 -13.03 11.77
C LEU A 205 -9.18 -12.82 10.28
N ASP A 206 -8.60 -11.67 9.89
CA ASP A 206 -8.33 -11.34 8.50
C ASP A 206 -7.44 -12.37 7.80
N LYS A 207 -6.42 -12.85 8.51
CA LYS A 207 -5.47 -13.85 7.98
C LYS A 207 -6.09 -15.20 7.61
N ARG A 208 -7.34 -15.44 7.96
CA ARG A 208 -8.06 -16.66 7.56
C ARG A 208 -8.54 -16.61 6.10
N TRP A 209 -8.70 -15.41 5.55
CA TRP A 209 -9.25 -15.21 4.20
C TRP A 209 -8.48 -14.20 3.35
N CYS A 210 -7.70 -13.32 3.97
CA CYS A 210 -6.85 -12.36 3.28
C CYS A 210 -5.37 -12.70 3.53
N PRO A 211 -4.60 -13.11 2.51
CA PRO A 211 -3.26 -13.66 2.70
C PRO A 211 -2.23 -12.63 3.19
N ARG A 212 -2.46 -11.34 2.94
CA ARG A 212 -1.57 -10.24 3.31
C ARG A 212 -2.34 -8.91 3.41
N MET A 213 -1.65 -7.87 3.88
CA MET A 213 -2.20 -6.51 3.89
C MET A 213 -2.75 -6.12 2.52
N PHE A 214 -4.03 -5.73 2.46
CA PHE A 214 -4.69 -5.35 1.23
C PHE A 214 -4.37 -3.90 0.86
N LEU A 215 -3.14 -3.68 0.41
CA LEU A 215 -2.68 -2.38 -0.10
C LEU A 215 -1.87 -2.59 -1.39
N HIS A 216 -2.28 -1.90 -2.45
CA HIS A 216 -1.68 -2.01 -3.77
C HIS A 216 -1.50 -0.63 -4.42
N ALA A 217 -0.28 -0.31 -4.85
CA ALA A 217 0.03 0.90 -5.61
C ALA A 217 -0.41 0.68 -7.07
N GLN A 218 -1.64 1.12 -7.38
CA GLN A 218 -2.28 0.81 -8.64
C GLN A 218 -1.81 1.70 -9.79
N LYS A 219 -1.68 3.01 -9.55
CA LYS A 219 -1.40 3.97 -10.62
C LYS A 219 -0.39 5.02 -10.19
N ILE A 220 0.43 5.42 -11.14
CA ILE A 220 1.33 6.56 -10.98
C ILE A 220 1.32 7.45 -12.22
N GLY A 221 1.24 8.78 -12.01
CA GLY A 221 1.38 9.81 -13.03
C GLY A 221 2.58 10.70 -12.73
N PHE A 222 3.38 11.00 -13.73
CA PHE A 222 4.60 11.81 -13.63
C PHE A 222 5.00 12.36 -15.00
N GLU A 223 5.89 13.35 -15.04
CA GLU A 223 6.51 13.82 -16.27
C GLU A 223 7.72 12.96 -16.59
N HIS A 224 7.84 12.51 -17.83
CA HIS A 224 9.00 11.74 -18.29
C HIS A 224 10.30 12.56 -18.15
N PRO A 225 11.33 12.07 -17.45
CA PRO A 225 12.48 12.87 -17.04
C PRO A 225 13.35 13.40 -18.19
N ALA A 226 13.23 12.87 -19.41
CA ALA A 226 13.96 13.31 -20.57
C ALA A 226 13.10 14.12 -21.54
N THR A 227 11.83 13.77 -21.77
CA THR A 227 10.97 14.43 -22.73
C THR A 227 10.05 15.50 -22.12
N GLY A 228 9.78 15.44 -20.81
CA GLY A 228 8.81 16.29 -20.14
C GLY A 228 7.34 15.91 -20.41
N GLU A 229 7.08 14.89 -21.20
CA GLU A 229 5.71 14.44 -21.49
C GLU A 229 5.08 13.79 -20.27
N TRP A 230 3.78 14.06 -20.03
CA TRP A 230 3.03 13.43 -18.97
C TRP A 230 2.79 11.94 -19.27
N MET A 231 3.16 11.08 -18.34
CA MET A 231 2.94 9.65 -18.39
C MET A 231 2.04 9.18 -17.27
N GLU A 232 1.13 8.26 -17.57
CA GLU A 232 0.34 7.53 -16.56
C GLU A 232 0.50 6.03 -16.80
N LEU A 233 0.91 5.32 -15.76
CA LEU A 233 1.13 3.88 -15.81
C LEU A 233 0.36 3.19 -14.69
N GLU A 234 -0.10 1.95 -14.96
CA GLU A 234 -0.92 1.18 -14.06
C GLU A 234 -0.34 -0.21 -13.80
N SER A 235 -0.49 -0.68 -12.57
CA SER A 235 -0.29 -2.07 -12.17
C SER A 235 -1.65 -2.69 -11.84
N SER A 236 -1.99 -3.79 -12.48
CA SER A 236 -3.23 -4.52 -12.22
C SER A 236 -3.22 -5.12 -10.82
N LEU A 237 -4.38 -5.12 -10.15
CA LEU A 237 -4.53 -5.78 -8.86
C LEU A 237 -4.06 -7.24 -8.95
N PRO A 238 -3.14 -7.70 -8.09
CA PRO A 238 -2.60 -9.07 -8.14
C PRO A 238 -3.67 -10.11 -7.82
N GLU A 239 -3.48 -11.32 -8.35
CA GLU A 239 -4.46 -12.42 -8.26
C GLU A 239 -4.80 -12.82 -6.82
N ASP A 240 -3.87 -12.72 -5.89
CA ASP A 240 -4.11 -12.98 -4.47
C ASP A 240 -5.12 -11.98 -3.87
N LEU A 241 -5.05 -10.70 -4.24
CA LEU A 241 -5.99 -9.68 -3.80
C LEU A 241 -7.32 -9.70 -4.60
N LYS A 242 -7.30 -10.07 -5.89
CA LYS A 242 -8.55 -10.28 -6.65
C LYS A 242 -9.38 -11.41 -6.03
N LYS A 243 -8.76 -12.51 -5.63
CA LYS A 243 -9.44 -13.60 -4.93
C LYS A 243 -10.11 -13.14 -3.64
N VAL A 244 -9.48 -12.23 -2.90
CA VAL A 244 -10.06 -11.61 -1.70
C VAL A 244 -11.35 -10.86 -2.04
N LEU A 245 -11.35 -10.03 -3.09
CA LEU A 245 -12.58 -9.33 -3.52
C LEU A 245 -13.67 -10.32 -3.95
N ASN A 246 -13.33 -11.37 -4.69
CA ASN A 246 -14.30 -12.40 -5.10
C ASN A 246 -14.96 -13.08 -3.90
N VAL A 247 -14.22 -13.33 -2.81
CA VAL A 247 -14.79 -13.87 -1.56
C VAL A 247 -15.80 -12.92 -0.95
N LEU A 248 -15.63 -11.61 -1.11
CA LEU A 248 -16.51 -10.59 -0.53
C LEU A 248 -17.72 -10.26 -1.42
N SER A 249 -17.62 -10.44 -2.74
CA SER A 249 -18.64 -10.06 -3.73
C SER A 249 -19.60 -11.21 -4.08
N SER A 250 -19.32 -12.43 -3.65
CA SER A 250 -20.15 -13.64 -3.85
C SER A 250 -21.10 -13.80 -2.67
#